data_5898b55fef21a4e20d73c9d931e8b71a
#
_entry.id   5898b55fef21a4e20d73c9d931e8b71a
#
_cell.length_a   1.000
_cell.length_b   1.000
_cell.length_c   1.000
_cell.angle_alpha   90.00
_cell.angle_beta   90.00
_cell.angle_gamma   90.00
#
_symmetry.space_group_name_H-M   'P 1'
#
loop_
_entity.id
_entity.type
_entity.pdbx_description
1 polymer ?
#
loop_
_entity_poly.entity_id
_entity_poly.type
_entity_poly.pdbx_seq_one_letter_code
_entity_poly.pdbx_strand_id
1 'polypeptide(L)'
;MKIDVERNDLLRVMSRAQSIVERRTTIPILSNILIEAHDNKVSCRTTDLDIEIIDMLEATIEGSGAVTVNANTLYEIVRKLKEGARLNLQYDQQKGRLELTSGRSSFSLATLSKDDFPMMASSEYECNFSIPSNDLRRLLEKSKFAMSSEETRYYLNGVYLHCSEEDGKKVLRAVATDGHRLARIDCDLPDAADQIPGVIIPRKTVGEVRSILDGIEERIAVSVSPNKIRFSNSGTTITSKVIDGTFPDYSRVIPKDNKNRMEVDADEFSKAVDRVSTVSLDKARAVKLILSEDKLLLSVNSPESGTANEELIVAYSDEKIEIGFNAKYLQELASQVEKENAVFFFKSSGDPALMQEGKDDSAIYVVMPMRV
;
A
#
# COMPACT_ATOMS: atom_id res chain seq x y z
N MET A 1 29.92 -16.60 -12.40
CA MET A 1 29.65 -15.45 -11.50
C MET A 1 30.20 -15.76 -10.12
N LYS A 2 30.90 -14.80 -9.50
CA LYS A 2 31.35 -14.92 -8.11
C LYS A 2 31.29 -13.57 -7.43
N ILE A 3 30.52 -13.48 -6.33
CA ILE A 3 30.32 -12.24 -5.55
C ILE A 3 30.46 -12.52 -4.06
N ASP A 4 30.91 -11.51 -3.33
CA ASP A 4 30.95 -11.49 -1.88
C ASP A 4 30.10 -10.33 -1.36
N VAL A 5 29.12 -10.63 -0.50
CA VAL A 5 28.10 -9.69 -0.05
C VAL A 5 27.87 -9.81 1.45
N GLU A 6 27.47 -8.69 2.09
CA GLU A 6 27.02 -8.74 3.47
C GLU A 6 25.62 -9.35 3.59
N ARG A 7 25.44 -10.17 4.61
CA ARG A 7 24.18 -10.88 4.86
C ARG A 7 22.97 -9.94 4.95
N ASN A 8 23.10 -8.80 5.61
CA ASN A 8 21.98 -7.88 5.82
C ASN A 8 21.55 -7.21 4.51
N ASP A 9 22.49 -6.88 3.62
CA ASP A 9 22.19 -6.31 2.31
C ASP A 9 21.47 -7.31 1.42
N LEU A 10 21.95 -8.55 1.38
CA LEU A 10 21.27 -9.61 0.62
C LEU A 10 19.89 -9.93 1.23
N LEU A 11 19.77 -9.95 2.57
CA LEU A 11 18.48 -10.20 3.22
C LEU A 11 17.43 -9.14 2.88
N ARG A 12 17.82 -7.86 2.81
CA ARG A 12 16.93 -6.76 2.41
C ARG A 12 16.36 -7.00 1.02
N VAL A 13 17.20 -7.34 0.06
CA VAL A 13 16.80 -7.66 -1.32
C VAL A 13 15.92 -8.91 -1.33
N MET A 14 16.30 -9.97 -0.63
CA MET A 14 15.55 -11.22 -0.59
C MET A 14 14.17 -11.09 0.08
N SER A 15 14.04 -10.20 1.06
CA SER A 15 12.74 -9.91 1.70
C SER A 15 11.74 -9.32 0.71
N ARG A 16 12.20 -8.42 -0.17
CA ARG A 16 11.36 -7.88 -1.26
C ARG A 16 11.10 -8.91 -2.35
N ALA A 17 12.12 -9.64 -2.75
CA ALA A 17 11.97 -10.69 -3.74
C ALA A 17 10.88 -11.70 -3.36
N GLN A 18 10.85 -12.10 -2.07
CA GLN A 18 9.90 -13.06 -1.54
C GLN A 18 8.44 -12.54 -1.59
N SER A 19 8.19 -11.22 -1.50
CA SER A 19 6.84 -10.65 -1.60
C SER A 19 6.31 -10.64 -3.04
N ILE A 20 7.19 -10.64 -4.02
CA ILE A 20 6.84 -10.63 -5.44
C ILE A 20 6.60 -12.02 -5.97
N VAL A 21 7.55 -12.95 -5.73
CA VAL A 21 7.48 -14.30 -6.30
C VAL A 21 6.27 -15.08 -5.81
N GLU A 22 5.65 -15.82 -6.70
CA GLU A 22 4.57 -16.73 -6.34
C GLU A 22 5.13 -18.02 -5.74
N ARG A 23 4.61 -18.43 -4.58
CA ARG A 23 5.01 -19.69 -3.93
C ARG A 23 4.55 -20.94 -4.71
N ARG A 24 3.46 -20.81 -5.45
CA ARG A 24 2.89 -21.87 -6.29
C ARG A 24 2.59 -21.26 -7.65
N THR A 25 3.41 -21.57 -8.63
CA THR A 25 3.25 -21.12 -10.01
C THR A 25 3.40 -22.29 -10.95
N THR A 26 2.71 -22.24 -12.07
CA THR A 26 2.87 -23.20 -13.18
C THR A 26 4.11 -22.90 -14.02
N ILE A 27 4.72 -21.73 -13.83
CA ILE A 27 5.92 -21.26 -14.55
C ILE A 27 7.09 -21.22 -13.54
N PRO A 28 7.92 -22.26 -13.43
CA PRO A 28 8.92 -22.39 -12.36
C PRO A 28 9.88 -21.21 -12.22
N ILE A 29 10.26 -20.56 -13.33
CA ILE A 29 11.20 -19.41 -13.32
C ILE A 29 10.66 -18.21 -12.54
N LEU A 30 9.33 -18.03 -12.42
CA LEU A 30 8.69 -16.95 -11.66
C LEU A 30 8.83 -17.11 -10.13
N SER A 31 9.32 -18.28 -9.68
CA SER A 31 9.70 -18.48 -8.27
C SER A 31 11.15 -18.08 -8.00
N ASN A 32 11.90 -17.70 -9.04
CA ASN A 32 13.31 -17.39 -8.94
C ASN A 32 13.57 -15.87 -8.90
N ILE A 33 14.71 -15.51 -8.34
CA ILE A 33 15.35 -14.22 -8.48
C ILE A 33 16.49 -14.35 -9.50
N LEU A 34 16.62 -13.39 -10.40
CA LEU A 34 17.76 -13.25 -11.29
C LEU A 34 18.79 -12.31 -10.62
N ILE A 35 20.00 -12.82 -10.40
CA ILE A 35 21.13 -12.07 -9.86
C ILE A 35 22.16 -11.90 -10.99
N GLU A 36 22.49 -10.65 -11.32
CA GLU A 36 23.44 -10.30 -12.37
C GLU A 36 24.58 -9.45 -11.79
N ALA A 37 25.80 -9.89 -12.02
CA ALA A 37 27.01 -9.17 -11.63
C ALA A 37 27.74 -8.71 -12.89
N HIS A 38 27.73 -7.40 -13.16
CA HIS A 38 28.33 -6.80 -14.34
C HIS A 38 28.79 -5.37 -14.04
N ASP A 39 29.88 -4.91 -14.65
CA ASP A 39 30.38 -3.52 -14.57
C ASP A 39 30.44 -2.95 -13.13
N ASN A 40 30.97 -3.74 -12.20
CA ASN A 40 31.06 -3.42 -10.76
C ASN A 40 29.69 -3.15 -10.08
N LYS A 41 28.61 -3.64 -10.66
CA LYS A 41 27.27 -3.56 -10.08
C LYS A 41 26.65 -4.94 -10.00
N VAL A 42 25.94 -5.19 -8.91
CA VAL A 42 25.10 -6.37 -8.78
C VAL A 42 23.64 -5.91 -8.76
N SER A 43 22.85 -6.44 -9.67
CA SER A 43 21.42 -6.23 -9.72
C SER A 43 20.68 -7.53 -9.42
N CYS A 44 19.57 -7.40 -8.70
CA CYS A 44 18.68 -8.49 -8.35
C CYS A 44 17.29 -8.19 -8.89
N ARG A 45 16.77 -9.05 -9.74
CA ARG A 45 15.48 -8.84 -10.42
C ARG A 45 14.49 -9.93 -10.05
N THR A 46 13.26 -9.55 -9.73
CA THR A 46 12.12 -10.44 -9.49
C THR A 46 10.88 -9.94 -10.21
N THR A 47 10.03 -10.84 -10.66
CA THR A 47 8.78 -10.51 -11.34
C THR A 47 7.75 -11.62 -11.18
N ASP A 48 6.46 -11.25 -11.22
CA ASP A 48 5.31 -12.15 -11.40
C ASP A 48 4.58 -11.89 -12.73
N LEU A 49 5.22 -11.16 -13.68
CA LEU A 49 4.73 -10.68 -14.97
C LEU A 49 3.84 -9.43 -14.91
N ASP A 50 3.34 -9.05 -13.75
CA ASP A 50 2.53 -7.83 -13.55
C ASP A 50 3.31 -6.74 -12.81
N ILE A 51 4.21 -7.13 -11.94
CA ILE A 51 5.16 -6.26 -11.26
C ILE A 51 6.58 -6.79 -11.42
N GLU A 52 7.54 -5.90 -11.59
CA GLU A 52 8.97 -6.19 -11.62
C GLU A 52 9.69 -5.30 -10.62
N ILE A 53 10.54 -5.88 -9.80
CA ILE A 53 11.45 -5.14 -8.91
C ILE A 53 12.89 -5.41 -9.32
N ILE A 54 13.68 -4.35 -9.43
CA ILE A 54 15.12 -4.39 -9.62
C ILE A 54 15.75 -3.69 -8.43
N ASP A 55 16.44 -4.45 -7.61
CA ASP A 55 17.24 -3.94 -6.50
C ASP A 55 18.74 -3.95 -6.86
N MET A 56 19.42 -2.85 -6.52
CA MET A 56 20.87 -2.80 -6.57
C MET A 56 21.43 -3.35 -5.26
N LEU A 57 22.41 -4.26 -5.38
CA LEU A 57 23.05 -4.93 -4.27
C LEU A 57 24.52 -4.49 -4.19
N GLU A 58 24.93 -3.98 -3.04
CA GLU A 58 26.34 -3.70 -2.77
C GLU A 58 27.10 -5.01 -2.53
N ALA A 59 28.05 -5.31 -3.38
CA ALA A 59 28.83 -6.53 -3.29
C ALA A 59 30.22 -6.36 -3.94
N THR A 60 31.18 -7.15 -3.49
CA THR A 60 32.47 -7.29 -4.17
C THR A 60 32.33 -8.32 -5.29
N ILE A 61 32.62 -7.93 -6.53
CA ILE A 61 32.54 -8.80 -7.69
C ILE A 61 33.92 -9.38 -7.98
N GLU A 62 34.09 -10.69 -7.83
CA GLU A 62 35.28 -11.44 -8.20
C GLU A 62 35.15 -12.06 -9.61
N GLY A 63 33.94 -12.23 -10.11
CA GLY A 63 33.67 -12.75 -11.44
C GLY A 63 32.26 -12.36 -11.91
N SER A 64 32.21 -11.74 -13.10
CA SER A 64 30.95 -11.35 -13.75
C SER A 64 30.11 -12.56 -14.18
N GLY A 65 28.81 -12.36 -14.36
CA GLY A 65 27.87 -13.37 -14.83
C GLY A 65 26.48 -13.18 -14.26
N ALA A 66 25.62 -14.13 -14.57
CA ALA A 66 24.22 -14.09 -14.11
C ALA A 66 23.76 -15.51 -13.71
N VAL A 67 22.82 -15.57 -12.77
CA VAL A 67 22.23 -16.81 -12.27
C VAL A 67 20.80 -16.57 -11.80
N THR A 68 19.92 -17.55 -12.00
CA THR A 68 18.61 -17.57 -11.36
C THR A 68 18.56 -18.62 -10.27
N VAL A 69 17.94 -18.28 -9.14
CA VAL A 69 17.80 -19.20 -8.02
C VAL A 69 16.45 -19.00 -7.33
N ASN A 70 15.90 -20.02 -6.72
CA ASN A 70 14.63 -19.93 -6.02
C ASN A 70 14.69 -18.90 -4.89
N ALA A 71 13.88 -17.86 -5.00
CA ALA A 71 13.90 -16.69 -4.10
C ALA A 71 13.51 -17.07 -2.66
N ASN A 72 12.49 -17.91 -2.48
CA ASN A 72 12.06 -18.33 -1.14
C ASN A 72 13.12 -19.17 -0.43
N THR A 73 13.76 -20.10 -1.16
CA THR A 73 14.83 -20.95 -0.60
C THR A 73 16.03 -20.11 -0.19
N LEU A 74 16.46 -19.20 -1.06
CA LEU A 74 17.58 -18.31 -0.78
C LEU A 74 17.26 -17.38 0.40
N TYR A 75 16.07 -16.79 0.45
CA TYR A 75 15.60 -15.98 1.57
C TYR A 75 15.66 -16.74 2.89
N GLU A 76 15.11 -17.97 2.95
CA GLU A 76 15.08 -18.79 4.17
C GLU A 76 16.49 -19.15 4.66
N ILE A 77 17.44 -19.38 3.76
CA ILE A 77 18.83 -19.62 4.10
C ILE A 77 19.44 -18.33 4.69
N VAL A 78 19.39 -17.23 3.94
CA VAL A 78 20.03 -15.95 4.33
C VAL A 78 19.47 -15.43 5.65
N ARG A 79 18.15 -15.56 5.87
CA ARG A 79 17.49 -15.16 7.11
C ARG A 79 18.02 -15.89 8.36
N LYS A 80 18.39 -17.16 8.19
CA LYS A 80 18.88 -18.02 9.30
C LYS A 80 20.38 -17.94 9.53
N LEU A 81 21.15 -17.31 8.63
CA LEU A 81 22.56 -17.10 8.82
C LEU A 81 22.82 -16.01 9.87
N LYS A 82 24.02 -16.04 10.45
CA LYS A 82 24.43 -15.10 11.51
C LYS A 82 24.41 -13.66 10.99
N GLU A 83 23.89 -12.74 11.78
CA GLU A 83 23.92 -11.31 11.49
C GLU A 83 25.35 -10.79 11.31
N GLY A 84 25.57 -9.89 10.34
CA GLY A 84 26.89 -9.35 9.99
C GLY A 84 27.81 -10.36 9.28
N ALA A 85 27.31 -11.56 8.90
CA ALA A 85 28.12 -12.52 8.18
C ALA A 85 28.38 -12.09 6.73
N ARG A 86 29.58 -12.40 6.22
CA ARG A 86 29.89 -12.31 4.78
C ARG A 86 29.44 -13.59 4.09
N LEU A 87 28.84 -13.43 2.93
CA LEU A 87 28.30 -14.49 2.11
C LEU A 87 29.03 -14.49 0.76
N ASN A 88 29.63 -15.62 0.40
CA ASN A 88 30.19 -15.82 -0.92
C ASN A 88 29.20 -16.62 -1.77
N LEU A 89 28.79 -16.07 -2.90
CA LEU A 89 27.93 -16.70 -3.89
C LEU A 89 28.74 -16.98 -5.14
N GLN A 90 28.85 -18.26 -5.51
CA GLN A 90 29.57 -18.68 -6.70
C GLN A 90 28.68 -19.55 -7.57
N TYR A 91 28.42 -19.12 -8.81
CA TYR A 91 27.71 -19.93 -9.80
C TYR A 91 28.67 -20.79 -10.59
N ASP A 92 28.49 -22.10 -10.48
CA ASP A 92 29.18 -23.11 -11.28
C ASP A 92 28.33 -23.47 -12.51
N GLN A 93 28.72 -22.92 -13.66
CA GLN A 93 27.96 -23.13 -14.91
C GLN A 93 27.96 -24.59 -15.37
N GLN A 94 29.04 -25.36 -15.08
CA GLN A 94 29.13 -26.75 -15.49
C GLN A 94 28.17 -27.65 -14.71
N LYS A 95 28.00 -27.34 -13.43
CA LYS A 95 27.08 -28.07 -12.54
C LYS A 95 25.65 -27.52 -12.55
N GLY A 96 25.42 -26.32 -13.09
CA GLY A 96 24.14 -25.64 -13.03
C GLY A 96 23.68 -25.35 -11.59
N ARG A 97 24.63 -24.99 -10.70
CA ARG A 97 24.34 -24.77 -9.28
C ARG A 97 24.96 -23.48 -8.76
N LEU A 98 24.21 -22.82 -7.87
CA LEU A 98 24.71 -21.69 -7.08
C LEU A 98 25.21 -22.22 -5.73
N GLU A 99 26.50 -22.10 -5.49
CA GLU A 99 27.13 -22.38 -4.21
C GLU A 99 27.09 -21.13 -3.34
N LEU A 100 26.52 -21.22 -2.14
CA LEU A 100 26.51 -20.16 -1.13
C LEU A 100 27.28 -20.63 0.08
N THR A 101 28.30 -19.90 0.47
CA THR A 101 29.10 -20.22 1.65
C THR A 101 29.11 -19.06 2.64
N SER A 102 29.11 -19.40 3.94
CA SER A 102 29.24 -18.45 5.04
C SER A 102 29.89 -19.14 6.23
N GLY A 103 31.11 -18.77 6.55
CA GLY A 103 31.91 -19.42 7.58
C GLY A 103 32.06 -20.92 7.31
N ARG A 104 31.43 -21.77 8.16
CA ARG A 104 31.45 -23.24 8.01
C ARG A 104 30.21 -23.79 7.32
N SER A 105 29.27 -22.94 6.95
CA SER A 105 28.03 -23.34 6.27
C SER A 105 28.21 -23.28 4.77
N SER A 106 27.74 -24.31 4.07
CA SER A 106 27.76 -24.40 2.61
C SER A 106 26.43 -24.94 2.10
N PHE A 107 25.90 -24.29 1.07
CA PHE A 107 24.62 -24.64 0.44
C PHE A 107 24.84 -24.70 -1.07
N SER A 108 24.26 -25.72 -1.71
CA SER A 108 24.31 -25.92 -3.16
C SER A 108 22.88 -25.89 -3.69
N LEU A 109 22.54 -24.80 -4.41
CA LEU A 109 21.17 -24.52 -4.87
C LEU A 109 21.01 -24.79 -6.36
N ALA A 110 19.89 -25.41 -6.73
CA ALA A 110 19.55 -25.61 -8.13
C ALA A 110 19.22 -24.27 -8.80
N THR A 111 19.60 -24.13 -10.05
CA THR A 111 19.39 -22.92 -10.85
C THR A 111 18.57 -23.25 -12.11
N LEU A 112 17.95 -22.22 -12.68
CA LEU A 112 17.35 -22.28 -14.03
C LEU A 112 18.13 -21.34 -14.95
N SER A 113 17.95 -21.53 -16.26
CA SER A 113 18.59 -20.65 -17.25
C SER A 113 18.14 -19.21 -17.06
N LYS A 114 19.07 -18.26 -17.09
CA LYS A 114 18.75 -16.84 -17.11
C LYS A 114 17.96 -16.42 -18.35
N ASP A 115 18.16 -17.14 -19.46
CA ASP A 115 17.52 -16.83 -20.74
C ASP A 115 16.01 -17.11 -20.71
N ASP A 116 15.55 -17.92 -19.76
CA ASP A 116 14.13 -18.20 -19.51
C ASP A 116 13.48 -17.15 -18.59
N PHE A 117 14.28 -16.23 -18.00
CA PHE A 117 13.77 -15.24 -17.07
C PHE A 117 13.04 -14.10 -17.83
N PRO A 118 11.73 -13.91 -17.58
CA PRO A 118 10.95 -12.90 -18.28
C PRO A 118 11.34 -11.49 -17.83
N MET A 119 11.50 -10.60 -18.79
CA MET A 119 11.75 -9.17 -18.53
C MET A 119 10.52 -8.37 -18.95
N MET A 120 10.13 -7.38 -18.16
CA MET A 120 9.12 -6.44 -18.60
C MET A 120 9.64 -5.66 -19.80
N ALA A 121 8.85 -5.63 -20.89
CA ALA A 121 9.19 -4.85 -22.06
C ALA A 121 9.41 -3.38 -21.68
N SER A 122 10.43 -2.77 -22.27
CA SER A 122 10.64 -1.33 -22.16
C SER A 122 9.42 -0.59 -22.72
N SER A 123 8.99 0.45 -22.04
CA SER A 123 7.88 1.31 -22.48
C SER A 123 8.37 2.74 -22.55
N GLU A 124 7.87 3.49 -23.48
CA GLU A 124 7.95 4.94 -23.44
C GLU A 124 6.98 5.44 -22.38
N TYR A 125 7.43 6.34 -21.54
CA TYR A 125 6.61 6.96 -20.49
C TYR A 125 6.25 8.37 -20.92
N GLU A 126 4.96 8.67 -20.92
CA GLU A 126 4.42 9.94 -21.36
C GLU A 126 4.59 11.05 -20.33
N CYS A 127 4.59 10.68 -19.03
CA CYS A 127 4.73 11.60 -17.93
C CYS A 127 5.86 11.13 -16.99
N ASN A 128 6.78 12.05 -16.68
CA ASN A 128 7.89 11.80 -15.77
C ASN A 128 8.02 12.96 -14.78
N PHE A 129 7.97 12.66 -13.50
CA PHE A 129 8.08 13.66 -12.44
C PHE A 129 8.82 13.10 -11.23
N SER A 130 9.12 13.95 -10.27
CA SER A 130 9.76 13.57 -9.01
C SER A 130 8.93 14.07 -7.84
N ILE A 131 8.64 13.19 -6.87
CA ILE A 131 7.82 13.49 -5.70
C ILE A 131 8.63 13.23 -4.41
N PRO A 132 8.48 14.04 -3.35
CA PRO A 132 9.04 13.73 -2.04
C PRO A 132 8.51 12.37 -1.54
N SER A 133 9.41 11.55 -0.97
CA SER A 133 9.02 10.22 -0.45
C SER A 133 7.90 10.28 0.58
N ASN A 134 7.87 11.32 1.42
CA ASN A 134 6.84 11.50 2.44
C ASN A 134 5.46 11.79 1.84
N ASP A 135 5.39 12.58 0.75
CA ASP A 135 4.14 12.88 0.07
C ASP A 135 3.59 11.62 -0.62
N LEU A 136 4.47 10.89 -1.34
CA LEU A 136 4.07 9.61 -1.95
C LEU A 136 3.62 8.59 -0.89
N ARG A 137 4.34 8.51 0.23
CA ARG A 137 3.94 7.66 1.35
C ARG A 137 2.57 8.03 1.86
N ARG A 138 2.33 9.30 2.14
CA ARG A 138 1.04 9.81 2.62
C ARG A 138 -0.11 9.50 1.66
N LEU A 139 0.09 9.75 0.35
CA LEU A 139 -0.91 9.44 -0.68
C LEU A 139 -1.31 7.95 -0.65
N LEU A 140 -0.33 7.05 -0.58
CA LEU A 140 -0.58 5.61 -0.63
C LEU A 140 -1.07 5.05 0.71
N GLU A 141 -0.48 5.45 1.84
CA GLU A 141 -0.86 4.90 3.16
C GLU A 141 -2.25 5.30 3.57
N LYS A 142 -2.58 6.59 3.44
CA LYS A 142 -3.88 7.12 3.86
C LYS A 142 -5.02 6.75 2.91
N SER A 143 -4.74 6.19 1.72
CA SER A 143 -5.78 5.72 0.77
C SER A 143 -5.95 4.20 0.74
N LYS A 144 -4.88 3.42 0.96
CA LYS A 144 -4.87 1.96 0.72
C LYS A 144 -5.97 1.16 1.44
N PHE A 145 -6.41 1.60 2.64
CA PHE A 145 -7.40 0.86 3.42
C PHE A 145 -8.78 0.83 2.75
N ALA A 146 -9.06 1.82 1.90
CA ALA A 146 -10.34 1.93 1.20
C ALA A 146 -10.38 1.17 -0.14
N MET A 147 -9.28 0.55 -0.59
CA MET A 147 -9.29 -0.28 -1.80
C MET A 147 -10.25 -1.46 -1.66
N SER A 148 -10.95 -1.83 -2.73
CA SER A 148 -11.77 -3.05 -2.79
C SER A 148 -10.92 -4.32 -2.85
N SER A 149 -11.42 -5.43 -2.34
CA SER A 149 -10.87 -6.77 -2.53
C SER A 149 -11.79 -7.68 -3.38
N GLU A 150 -12.87 -7.13 -3.93
CA GLU A 150 -13.82 -7.88 -4.75
C GLU A 150 -13.28 -8.07 -6.18
N GLU A 151 -13.18 -9.31 -6.63
CA GLU A 151 -12.67 -9.64 -7.97
C GLU A 151 -13.56 -9.11 -9.10
N THR A 152 -14.87 -9.03 -8.88
CA THR A 152 -15.82 -8.54 -9.87
C THR A 152 -15.74 -7.04 -10.12
N ARG A 153 -15.19 -6.28 -9.16
CA ARG A 153 -14.94 -4.84 -9.24
C ARG A 153 -13.45 -4.54 -9.28
N TYR A 154 -12.72 -5.26 -10.15
CA TYR A 154 -11.25 -5.19 -10.22
C TYR A 154 -10.70 -3.77 -10.40
N TYR A 155 -11.43 -2.87 -11.07
CA TYR A 155 -11.05 -1.45 -11.23
C TYR A 155 -11.07 -0.65 -9.91
N LEU A 156 -11.58 -1.20 -8.81
CA LEU A 156 -11.49 -0.65 -7.45
C LEU A 156 -10.39 -1.33 -6.60
N ASN A 157 -9.67 -2.32 -7.14
CA ASN A 157 -8.66 -3.09 -6.40
C ASN A 157 -7.29 -2.38 -6.36
N GLY A 158 -7.30 -1.06 -6.43
CA GLY A 158 -6.10 -0.24 -6.44
C GLY A 158 -6.36 1.18 -5.97
N VAL A 159 -5.32 2.00 -6.06
CA VAL A 159 -5.37 3.45 -5.81
C VAL A 159 -5.37 4.19 -7.13
N TYR A 160 -6.35 5.03 -7.36
CA TYR A 160 -6.43 5.90 -8.52
C TYR A 160 -5.59 7.15 -8.29
N LEU A 161 -4.53 7.31 -9.07
CA LEU A 161 -3.61 8.45 -9.01
C LEU A 161 -3.80 9.33 -10.24
N HIS A 162 -4.08 10.62 -10.02
CA HIS A 162 -4.31 11.56 -11.12
C HIS A 162 -4.06 13.02 -10.70
N CYS A 163 -3.91 13.92 -11.66
CA CYS A 163 -3.98 15.36 -11.42
C CYS A 163 -5.45 15.79 -11.26
N SER A 164 -5.74 16.62 -10.29
CA SER A 164 -7.06 17.22 -10.08
C SER A 164 -6.92 18.73 -9.92
N GLU A 165 -7.93 19.47 -10.32
CA GLU A 165 -7.99 20.91 -10.15
C GLU A 165 -9.25 21.28 -9.35
N GLU A 166 -9.07 21.97 -8.22
CA GLU A 166 -10.14 22.52 -7.39
C GLU A 166 -9.81 23.98 -7.06
N ASP A 167 -10.76 24.88 -7.26
CA ASP A 167 -10.64 26.31 -6.99
C ASP A 167 -9.38 26.97 -7.62
N GLY A 168 -8.99 26.48 -8.82
CA GLY A 168 -7.82 26.98 -9.55
C GLY A 168 -6.47 26.45 -9.02
N LYS A 169 -6.45 25.58 -8.00
CA LYS A 169 -5.26 24.90 -7.51
C LYS A 169 -5.20 23.48 -8.07
N LYS A 170 -4.10 23.15 -8.74
CA LYS A 170 -3.82 21.76 -9.19
C LYS A 170 -3.12 20.99 -8.08
N VAL A 171 -3.54 19.76 -7.88
CA VAL A 171 -3.00 18.82 -6.89
C VAL A 171 -2.76 17.45 -7.51
N LEU A 172 -1.81 16.71 -6.97
CA LEU A 172 -1.71 15.26 -7.22
C LEU A 172 -2.61 14.55 -6.20
N ARG A 173 -3.55 13.77 -6.70
CA ARG A 173 -4.62 13.15 -5.92
C ARG A 173 -4.57 11.64 -5.99
N ALA A 174 -4.66 10.99 -4.85
CA ALA A 174 -4.86 9.56 -4.70
C ALA A 174 -6.27 9.28 -4.16
N VAL A 175 -7.02 8.40 -4.82
CA VAL A 175 -8.38 8.01 -4.42
C VAL A 175 -8.48 6.50 -4.37
N ALA A 176 -9.13 5.98 -3.33
CA ALA A 176 -9.51 4.58 -3.24
C ALA A 176 -10.93 4.44 -2.68
N THR A 177 -11.67 3.44 -3.13
CA THR A 177 -13.01 3.12 -2.65
C THR A 177 -13.34 1.64 -2.86
N ASP A 178 -14.18 1.10 -1.99
CA ASP A 178 -14.81 -0.22 -2.14
C ASP A 178 -16.32 -0.12 -2.39
N GLY A 179 -16.84 1.13 -2.55
CA GLY A 179 -18.26 1.43 -2.71
C GLY A 179 -19.01 1.64 -1.40
N HIS A 180 -18.39 1.35 -0.24
CA HIS A 180 -18.96 1.59 1.09
C HIS A 180 -18.23 2.69 1.85
N ARG A 181 -17.00 2.95 1.47
CA ARG A 181 -16.14 4.01 1.99
C ARG A 181 -15.21 4.50 0.90
N LEU A 182 -14.68 5.69 1.09
CA LEU A 182 -13.77 6.34 0.15
C LEU A 182 -12.69 7.09 0.93
N ALA A 183 -11.47 7.07 0.39
CA ALA A 183 -10.38 7.94 0.82
C ALA A 183 -9.93 8.80 -0.36
N ARG A 184 -9.81 10.12 -0.15
CA ARG A 184 -9.22 11.08 -1.09
C ARG A 184 -8.08 11.81 -0.38
N ILE A 185 -6.90 11.70 -0.93
CA ILE A 185 -5.68 12.29 -0.37
C ILE A 185 -5.03 13.15 -1.43
N ASP A 186 -4.70 14.37 -1.09
CA ASP A 186 -4.09 15.37 -1.97
C ASP A 186 -2.70 15.75 -1.47
N CYS A 187 -1.80 16.04 -2.39
CA CYS A 187 -0.57 16.77 -2.12
C CYS A 187 -0.33 17.81 -3.21
N ASP A 188 0.61 18.73 -2.97
CA ASP A 188 1.00 19.70 -3.98
C ASP A 188 1.44 18.99 -5.25
N LEU A 189 1.01 19.54 -6.40
CA LEU A 189 1.33 18.94 -7.69
C LEU A 189 2.84 19.03 -7.94
N PRO A 190 3.54 17.90 -8.14
CA PRO A 190 4.94 17.95 -8.54
C PRO A 190 5.11 18.57 -9.94
N ASP A 191 6.26 19.19 -10.18
CA ASP A 191 6.60 19.72 -11.51
C ASP A 191 6.47 18.60 -12.57
N ALA A 192 5.88 18.93 -13.72
CA ALA A 192 5.59 18.05 -14.84
C ALA A 192 4.56 16.92 -14.56
N ALA A 193 3.91 16.88 -13.40
CA ALA A 193 2.84 15.92 -13.11
C ALA A 193 1.46 16.37 -13.60
N ASP A 194 1.32 17.56 -14.18
CA ASP A 194 0.05 18.09 -14.71
C ASP A 194 -0.49 17.29 -15.90
N GLN A 195 0.38 16.57 -16.61
CA GLN A 195 0.04 15.70 -17.74
C GLN A 195 -0.09 14.22 -17.36
N ILE A 196 -0.13 13.89 -16.05
CA ILE A 196 -0.26 12.50 -15.66
C ILE A 196 -1.56 11.90 -16.20
N PRO A 197 -1.51 10.80 -16.97
CA PRO A 197 -2.71 10.04 -17.26
C PRO A 197 -3.24 9.47 -15.96
N GLY A 198 -4.54 9.58 -15.72
CA GLY A 198 -5.14 8.96 -14.54
C GLY A 198 -4.95 7.45 -14.58
N VAL A 199 -4.26 6.88 -13.57
CA VAL A 199 -3.93 5.45 -13.53
C VAL A 199 -4.38 4.81 -12.24
N ILE A 200 -4.77 3.53 -12.31
CA ILE A 200 -5.15 2.74 -11.13
C ILE A 200 -3.98 1.84 -10.77
N ILE A 201 -3.29 2.15 -9.67
CA ILE A 201 -2.13 1.40 -9.16
C ILE A 201 -2.62 0.16 -8.42
N PRO A 202 -2.26 -1.06 -8.85
CA PRO A 202 -2.73 -2.29 -8.21
C PRO A 202 -2.36 -2.37 -6.73
N ARG A 203 -3.21 -3.01 -5.92
CA ARG A 203 -3.02 -3.20 -4.47
C ARG A 203 -1.63 -3.75 -4.11
N LYS A 204 -1.14 -4.77 -4.85
CA LYS A 204 0.19 -5.36 -4.63
C LYS A 204 1.28 -4.31 -4.82
N THR A 205 1.19 -3.55 -5.91
CA THR A 205 2.15 -2.47 -6.21
C THR A 205 2.14 -1.38 -5.15
N VAL A 206 0.97 -0.96 -4.67
CA VAL A 206 0.85 0.00 -3.55
C VAL A 206 1.60 -0.51 -2.31
N GLY A 207 1.45 -1.80 -1.99
CA GLY A 207 2.16 -2.45 -0.88
C GLY A 207 3.67 -2.42 -1.04
N GLU A 208 4.17 -2.78 -2.23
CA GLU A 208 5.60 -2.83 -2.52
C GLU A 208 6.23 -1.43 -2.56
N VAL A 209 5.58 -0.46 -3.22
CA VAL A 209 6.05 0.93 -3.23
C VAL A 209 6.15 1.48 -1.82
N ARG A 210 5.13 1.25 -0.98
CA ARG A 210 5.18 1.64 0.41
C ARG A 210 6.41 1.05 1.14
N SER A 211 6.69 -0.24 0.92
CA SER A 211 7.79 -0.93 1.61
C SER A 211 9.17 -0.35 1.27
N ILE A 212 9.34 0.22 0.07
CA ILE A 212 10.60 0.87 -0.31
C ILE A 212 10.72 2.30 0.19
N LEU A 213 9.61 2.92 0.63
CA LEU A 213 9.60 4.29 1.15
C LEU A 213 10.00 4.35 2.63
N ASP A 214 10.02 3.22 3.35
CA ASP A 214 10.37 3.20 4.77
C ASP A 214 11.84 3.60 4.98
N GLY A 215 12.05 4.68 5.76
CA GLY A 215 13.37 5.22 6.05
C GLY A 215 14.04 5.99 4.90
N ILE A 216 13.32 6.26 3.82
CA ILE A 216 13.82 7.03 2.67
C ILE A 216 13.33 8.48 2.76
N GLU A 217 14.29 9.42 2.68
CA GLU A 217 14.02 10.87 2.67
C GLU A 217 14.22 11.48 1.28
N GLU A 218 14.84 10.74 0.34
CA GLU A 218 15.06 11.21 -1.02
C GLU A 218 13.77 11.31 -1.82
N ARG A 219 13.81 12.04 -2.93
CA ARG A 219 12.70 12.11 -3.87
C ARG A 219 12.62 10.82 -4.69
N ILE A 220 11.41 10.42 -5.01
CA ILE A 220 11.12 9.25 -5.84
C ILE A 220 10.83 9.74 -7.27
N ALA A 221 11.55 9.19 -8.24
CA ALA A 221 11.22 9.39 -9.64
C ALA A 221 10.03 8.51 -10.01
N VAL A 222 9.00 9.13 -10.60
CA VAL A 222 7.79 8.46 -11.06
C VAL A 222 7.67 8.64 -12.56
N SER A 223 7.48 7.53 -13.27
CA SER A 223 7.26 7.51 -14.72
C SER A 223 5.95 6.81 -15.02
N VAL A 224 5.06 7.42 -15.78
CA VAL A 224 3.71 6.93 -16.04
C VAL A 224 3.43 6.85 -17.53
N SER A 225 2.81 5.76 -17.94
CA SER A 225 2.19 5.55 -19.24
C SER A 225 0.78 4.99 -19.04
N PRO A 226 -0.08 4.93 -20.06
CA PRO A 226 -1.45 4.41 -19.92
C PRO A 226 -1.56 2.99 -19.37
N ASN A 227 -0.51 2.18 -19.50
CA ASN A 227 -0.50 0.77 -19.11
C ASN A 227 0.55 0.38 -18.07
N LYS A 228 1.43 1.30 -17.68
CA LYS A 228 2.52 1.04 -16.72
C LYS A 228 2.84 2.25 -15.87
N ILE A 229 3.27 1.97 -14.65
CA ILE A 229 3.85 2.95 -13.74
C ILE A 229 5.18 2.43 -13.21
N ARG A 230 6.16 3.32 -13.07
CA ARG A 230 7.48 3.03 -12.51
C ARG A 230 7.78 3.99 -11.38
N PHE A 231 8.32 3.44 -10.30
CA PHE A 231 8.85 4.19 -9.16
C PHE A 231 10.33 3.83 -9.00
N SER A 232 11.19 4.83 -8.89
CA SER A 232 12.64 4.60 -8.77
C SER A 232 13.26 5.53 -7.75
N ASN A 233 14.19 4.97 -6.98
CA ASN A 233 15.17 5.71 -6.18
C ASN A 233 16.59 5.27 -6.54
N SER A 234 17.60 5.67 -5.75
CA SER A 234 19.01 5.34 -5.98
C SER A 234 19.34 3.84 -5.98
N GLY A 235 18.55 3.02 -5.29
CA GLY A 235 18.83 1.58 -5.09
C GLY A 235 17.77 0.62 -5.60
N THR A 236 16.56 1.09 -5.88
CA THR A 236 15.43 0.20 -6.23
C THR A 236 14.58 0.80 -7.33
N THR A 237 14.17 -0.03 -8.27
CA THR A 237 13.18 0.32 -9.30
C THR A 237 12.03 -0.68 -9.25
N ILE A 238 10.81 -0.18 -9.11
CA ILE A 238 9.57 -0.95 -9.21
C ILE A 238 8.86 -0.53 -10.50
N THR A 239 8.57 -1.47 -11.36
CA THR A 239 7.73 -1.27 -12.55
C THR A 239 6.50 -2.16 -12.43
N SER A 240 5.33 -1.61 -12.62
CA SER A 240 4.06 -2.35 -12.54
C SER A 240 3.17 -2.04 -13.73
N LYS A 241 2.44 -3.04 -14.21
CA LYS A 241 1.22 -2.78 -14.99
C LYS A 241 0.24 -2.03 -14.11
N VAL A 242 -0.55 -1.15 -14.69
CA VAL A 242 -1.70 -0.53 -14.04
C VAL A 242 -2.96 -1.34 -14.32
N ILE A 243 -4.00 -1.17 -13.51
CA ILE A 243 -5.27 -1.84 -13.76
C ILE A 243 -5.94 -1.19 -14.99
N ASP A 244 -6.23 -2.00 -15.98
CA ASP A 244 -6.99 -1.58 -17.17
C ASP A 244 -8.47 -1.44 -16.81
N GLY A 245 -8.93 -0.21 -16.67
CA GLY A 245 -10.31 0.10 -16.29
C GLY A 245 -10.52 1.59 -16.04
N THR A 246 -11.78 1.98 -15.97
CA THR A 246 -12.17 3.35 -15.65
C THR A 246 -12.56 3.46 -14.19
N PHE A 247 -11.82 4.29 -13.44
CA PHE A 247 -12.20 4.57 -12.05
C PHE A 247 -13.50 5.41 -12.05
N PRO A 248 -14.48 5.10 -11.15
CA PRO A 248 -15.75 5.80 -11.14
C PRO A 248 -15.59 7.27 -10.76
N ASP A 249 -16.56 8.09 -11.18
CA ASP A 249 -16.65 9.49 -10.77
C ASP A 249 -16.98 9.60 -9.27
N TYR A 250 -15.92 9.60 -8.48
CA TYR A 250 -15.98 9.64 -7.02
C TYR A 250 -16.44 11.00 -6.48
N SER A 251 -16.35 12.07 -7.27
CA SER A 251 -16.74 13.42 -6.83
C SER A 251 -18.21 13.52 -6.44
N ARG A 252 -19.05 12.63 -7.01
CA ARG A 252 -20.50 12.56 -6.75
C ARG A 252 -20.84 11.96 -5.40
N VAL A 253 -19.93 11.16 -4.81
CA VAL A 253 -20.20 10.50 -3.54
C VAL A 253 -19.62 11.26 -2.35
N ILE A 254 -18.78 12.26 -2.58
CA ILE A 254 -18.25 13.13 -1.53
C ILE A 254 -19.34 14.14 -1.12
N PRO A 255 -19.83 14.11 0.14
CA PRO A 255 -20.86 15.01 0.60
C PRO A 255 -20.37 16.47 0.59
N LYS A 256 -21.22 17.37 0.09
CA LYS A 256 -20.94 18.83 0.08
C LYS A 256 -21.72 19.62 1.10
N ASP A 257 -22.83 19.05 1.61
CA ASP A 257 -23.82 19.74 2.44
C ASP A 257 -23.89 19.21 3.88
N ASN A 258 -22.90 18.45 4.32
CA ASN A 258 -22.82 17.97 5.70
C ASN A 258 -22.43 19.12 6.63
N LYS A 259 -23.35 19.58 7.47
CA LYS A 259 -23.16 20.76 8.34
C LYS A 259 -22.99 20.41 9.81
N ASN A 260 -23.55 19.28 10.25
CA ASN A 260 -23.50 18.87 11.65
C ASN A 260 -22.10 18.34 11.96
N ARG A 261 -21.33 19.11 12.73
CA ARG A 261 -19.90 18.87 12.98
C ARG A 261 -19.67 18.26 14.36
N MET A 262 -19.08 17.09 14.40
CA MET A 262 -18.61 16.44 15.63
C MET A 262 -17.07 16.39 15.63
N GLU A 263 -16.47 16.73 16.74
CA GLU A 263 -15.04 16.55 16.97
C GLU A 263 -14.81 15.62 18.17
N VAL A 264 -13.94 14.63 17.99
CA VAL A 264 -13.68 13.58 19.00
C VAL A 264 -12.21 13.14 18.93
N ASP A 265 -11.65 12.77 20.07
CA ASP A 265 -10.34 12.10 20.11
C ASP A 265 -10.42 10.77 19.34
N ALA A 266 -9.54 10.61 18.35
CA ALA A 266 -9.60 9.50 17.41
C ALA A 266 -9.29 8.15 18.06
N ASP A 267 -8.35 8.12 19.02
CA ASP A 267 -7.95 6.90 19.72
C ASP A 267 -9.03 6.45 20.71
N GLU A 268 -9.61 7.39 21.47
CA GLU A 268 -10.72 7.13 22.39
C GLU A 268 -11.96 6.63 21.62
N PHE A 269 -12.31 7.29 20.51
CA PHE A 269 -13.41 6.88 19.63
C PHE A 269 -13.19 5.48 19.07
N SER A 270 -12.01 5.20 18.51
CA SER A 270 -11.69 3.88 17.94
C SER A 270 -11.79 2.77 18.97
N LYS A 271 -11.26 2.98 20.19
CA LYS A 271 -11.33 2.03 21.29
C LYS A 271 -12.76 1.81 21.79
N ALA A 272 -13.58 2.86 21.86
CA ALA A 272 -14.98 2.75 22.26
C ALA A 272 -15.80 1.96 21.23
N VAL A 273 -15.59 2.25 19.93
CA VAL A 273 -16.21 1.47 18.82
C VAL A 273 -15.80 0.01 18.90
N ASP A 274 -14.54 -0.31 19.21
CA ASP A 274 -14.07 -1.69 19.39
C ASP A 274 -14.80 -2.39 20.52
N ARG A 275 -14.87 -1.74 21.70
CA ARG A 275 -15.56 -2.30 22.88
C ARG A 275 -17.02 -2.61 22.62
N VAL A 276 -17.80 -1.64 22.11
CA VAL A 276 -19.23 -1.84 21.88
C VAL A 276 -19.52 -2.86 20.78
N SER A 277 -18.66 -2.91 19.75
CA SER A 277 -18.84 -3.85 18.63
C SER A 277 -18.55 -5.31 18.98
N THR A 278 -17.95 -5.57 20.17
CA THR A 278 -17.63 -6.92 20.64
C THR A 278 -18.89 -7.79 20.82
N VAL A 279 -20.04 -7.20 21.16
CA VAL A 279 -21.30 -7.94 21.31
C VAL A 279 -22.00 -8.24 19.98
N SER A 280 -21.53 -7.68 18.87
CA SER A 280 -22.11 -7.94 17.54
C SER A 280 -21.54 -9.23 16.95
N LEU A 281 -22.40 -10.20 16.66
CA LEU A 281 -22.04 -11.46 15.98
C LEU A 281 -22.04 -11.30 14.43
N ASP A 282 -22.66 -10.26 13.91
CA ASP A 282 -22.75 -10.00 12.48
C ASP A 282 -21.39 -9.65 11.90
N LYS A 283 -21.13 -10.14 10.69
CA LYS A 283 -19.89 -9.80 9.94
C LYS A 283 -19.73 -8.28 9.74
N ALA A 284 -20.84 -7.55 9.62
CA ALA A 284 -20.85 -6.11 9.44
C ALA A 284 -20.61 -5.33 10.72
N ARG A 285 -20.79 -5.93 11.92
CA ARG A 285 -20.62 -5.28 13.23
C ARG A 285 -21.19 -3.87 13.25
N ALA A 286 -22.50 -3.74 13.01
CA ALA A 286 -23.17 -2.45 12.96
C ALA A 286 -23.12 -1.76 14.32
N VAL A 287 -22.69 -0.49 14.34
CA VAL A 287 -22.69 0.37 15.51
C VAL A 287 -23.56 1.58 15.23
N LYS A 288 -24.50 1.87 16.12
CA LYS A 288 -25.36 3.05 16.09
C LYS A 288 -24.68 4.19 16.84
N LEU A 289 -24.53 5.32 16.18
CA LEU A 289 -24.09 6.59 16.76
C LEU A 289 -25.31 7.45 17.05
N ILE A 290 -25.45 7.93 18.28
CA ILE A 290 -26.50 8.86 18.70
C ILE A 290 -25.81 10.11 19.21
N LEU A 291 -25.87 11.16 18.41
CA LEU A 291 -25.27 12.46 18.69
C LEU A 291 -26.29 13.38 19.35
N SER A 292 -25.89 14.04 20.40
CA SER A 292 -26.61 15.10 21.09
C SER A 292 -25.61 16.10 21.64
N GLU A 293 -26.06 17.22 22.20
CA GLU A 293 -25.19 18.28 22.74
C GLU A 293 -24.09 17.69 23.65
N ASP A 294 -22.84 17.91 23.27
CA ASP A 294 -21.59 17.47 23.92
C ASP A 294 -21.45 15.94 24.15
N LYS A 295 -22.29 15.13 23.49
CA LYS A 295 -22.37 13.68 23.72
C LYS A 295 -22.47 12.88 22.46
N LEU A 296 -21.73 11.77 22.43
CA LEU A 296 -21.86 10.67 21.50
C LEU A 296 -22.19 9.39 22.30
N LEU A 297 -23.35 8.82 22.08
CA LEU A 297 -23.68 7.48 22.57
C LEU A 297 -23.47 6.46 21.43
N LEU A 298 -22.55 5.53 21.64
CA LEU A 298 -22.37 4.35 20.81
C LEU A 298 -23.26 3.24 21.32
N SER A 299 -24.03 2.61 20.45
CA SER A 299 -24.96 1.54 20.83
C SER A 299 -24.92 0.38 19.84
N VAL A 300 -24.89 -0.83 20.37
CA VAL A 300 -25.01 -2.08 19.62
C VAL A 300 -26.10 -2.92 20.27
N ASN A 301 -27.00 -3.44 19.49
CA ASN A 301 -28.04 -4.37 19.95
C ASN A 301 -27.98 -5.64 19.10
N SER A 302 -27.63 -6.75 19.73
CA SER A 302 -27.61 -8.08 19.14
C SER A 302 -28.62 -8.97 19.88
N PRO A 303 -29.70 -9.44 19.21
CA PRO A 303 -30.71 -10.28 19.83
C PRO A 303 -30.16 -11.54 20.50
N GLU A 304 -29.04 -12.07 19.99
CA GLU A 304 -28.43 -13.32 20.47
C GLU A 304 -27.35 -13.08 21.53
N SER A 305 -26.64 -11.95 21.47
CA SER A 305 -25.45 -11.70 22.33
C SER A 305 -25.66 -10.62 23.38
N GLY A 306 -26.69 -9.80 23.25
CA GLY A 306 -27.03 -8.74 24.19
C GLY A 306 -26.80 -7.33 23.64
N THR A 307 -26.71 -6.35 24.54
CA THR A 307 -26.59 -4.94 24.22
C THR A 307 -25.30 -4.35 24.79
N ALA A 308 -24.68 -3.44 24.08
CA ALA A 308 -23.58 -2.63 24.57
C ALA A 308 -23.87 -1.16 24.30
N ASN A 309 -23.59 -0.32 25.31
CA ASN A 309 -23.68 1.13 25.17
C ASN A 309 -22.44 1.76 25.82
N GLU A 310 -21.92 2.78 25.14
CA GLU A 310 -20.81 3.57 25.67
C GLU A 310 -20.98 5.04 25.30
N GLU A 311 -20.79 5.93 26.25
CA GLU A 311 -20.92 7.38 26.08
C GLU A 311 -19.54 8.02 26.02
N LEU A 312 -19.33 8.86 25.01
CA LEU A 312 -18.13 9.69 24.85
C LEU A 312 -18.52 11.17 24.93
N ILE A 313 -17.63 11.96 25.52
CA ILE A 313 -17.72 13.43 25.45
C ILE A 313 -17.12 13.86 24.12
N VAL A 314 -17.87 14.64 23.37
CA VAL A 314 -17.49 15.14 22.04
C VAL A 314 -17.85 16.61 21.90
N ALA A 315 -17.15 17.35 21.04
CA ALA A 315 -17.61 18.68 20.68
C ALA A 315 -18.68 18.57 19.60
N TYR A 316 -19.94 18.70 20.00
CA TYR A 316 -21.12 18.67 19.14
C TYR A 316 -22.22 19.57 19.69
N SER A 317 -22.77 20.45 18.86
CA SER A 317 -23.79 21.42 19.26
C SER A 317 -24.96 21.52 18.27
N ASP A 318 -25.02 20.61 17.31
CA ASP A 318 -26.04 20.60 16.26
C ASP A 318 -27.25 19.73 16.64
N GLU A 319 -28.18 19.53 15.71
CA GLU A 319 -29.38 18.73 15.91
C GLU A 319 -29.06 17.26 16.23
N LYS A 320 -29.91 16.63 17.07
CA LYS A 320 -29.76 15.21 17.40
C LYS A 320 -29.81 14.36 16.12
N ILE A 321 -28.80 13.51 15.93
CA ILE A 321 -28.70 12.57 14.82
C ILE A 321 -28.53 11.16 15.36
N GLU A 322 -29.23 10.19 14.74
CA GLU A 322 -29.03 8.77 14.96
C GLU A 322 -28.65 8.12 13.62
N ILE A 323 -27.46 7.53 13.54
CA ILE A 323 -26.89 7.00 12.32
C ILE A 323 -26.09 5.73 12.59
N GLY A 324 -26.20 4.72 11.72
CA GLY A 324 -25.46 3.46 11.86
C GLY A 324 -24.31 3.36 10.91
N PHE A 325 -23.22 2.72 11.34
CA PHE A 325 -22.05 2.43 10.51
C PHE A 325 -21.47 1.05 10.81
N ASN A 326 -20.66 0.56 9.88
CA ASN A 326 -19.79 -0.59 10.11
C ASN A 326 -18.66 -0.20 11.07
N ALA A 327 -18.54 -0.90 12.20
CA ALA A 327 -17.53 -0.64 13.23
C ALA A 327 -16.10 -0.66 12.67
N LYS A 328 -15.80 -1.64 11.81
CA LYS A 328 -14.48 -1.75 11.19
C LYS A 328 -14.15 -0.52 10.35
N TYR A 329 -15.12 0.00 9.61
CA TYR A 329 -14.89 1.20 8.79
C TYR A 329 -14.64 2.42 9.65
N LEU A 330 -15.38 2.61 10.75
CA LEU A 330 -15.13 3.69 11.70
C LEU A 330 -13.72 3.62 12.31
N GLN A 331 -13.30 2.42 12.72
CA GLN A 331 -11.96 2.21 13.27
C GLN A 331 -10.84 2.49 12.25
N GLU A 332 -11.01 2.02 11.01
CA GLU A 332 -10.06 2.25 9.93
C GLU A 332 -9.99 3.73 9.54
N LEU A 333 -11.10 4.47 9.57
CA LEU A 333 -11.08 5.92 9.40
C LEU A 333 -10.35 6.60 10.55
N ALA A 334 -10.71 6.31 11.80
CA ALA A 334 -10.09 6.90 12.97
C ALA A 334 -8.55 6.64 13.02
N SER A 335 -8.10 5.48 12.53
CA SER A 335 -6.67 5.15 12.44
C SER A 335 -5.88 6.01 11.44
N GLN A 336 -6.55 6.81 10.60
CA GLN A 336 -5.87 7.74 9.69
C GLN A 336 -5.52 9.08 10.36
N VAL A 337 -6.06 9.34 11.53
CA VAL A 337 -5.76 10.55 12.32
C VAL A 337 -4.48 10.35 13.11
N GLU A 338 -3.54 11.29 13.02
CA GLU A 338 -2.20 11.13 13.60
C GLU A 338 -1.90 12.17 14.71
N LYS A 339 -2.38 13.39 14.56
CA LYS A 339 -1.94 14.54 15.39
C LYS A 339 -3.06 15.31 16.04
N GLU A 340 -4.22 15.35 15.41
CA GLU A 340 -5.34 16.15 15.85
C GLU A 340 -6.55 15.25 16.12
N ASN A 341 -7.70 15.87 16.44
CA ASN A 341 -8.94 15.13 16.63
C ASN A 341 -9.53 14.68 15.28
N ALA A 342 -10.30 13.60 15.30
CA ALA A 342 -11.17 13.24 14.19
C ALA A 342 -12.36 14.20 14.13
N VAL A 343 -12.57 14.81 12.97
CA VAL A 343 -13.71 15.69 12.73
C VAL A 343 -14.66 15.04 11.75
N PHE A 344 -15.86 14.71 12.21
CA PHE A 344 -16.91 14.14 11.39
C PHE A 344 -17.94 15.21 11.02
N PHE A 345 -18.44 15.11 9.80
CA PHE A 345 -19.52 15.93 9.30
C PHE A 345 -20.67 15.04 8.86
N PHE A 346 -21.88 15.34 9.35
CA PHE A 346 -23.10 14.61 9.08
C PHE A 346 -24.15 15.53 8.44
N LYS A 347 -25.10 14.92 7.71
CA LYS A 347 -26.30 15.61 7.21
C LYS A 347 -27.56 14.98 7.81
N SER A 348 -27.79 13.70 7.59
CA SER A 348 -28.93 12.96 8.14
C SER A 348 -28.57 11.50 8.40
N SER A 349 -29.50 10.74 8.94
CA SER A 349 -29.33 9.31 9.21
C SER A 349 -29.10 8.42 7.98
N GLY A 350 -29.40 8.90 6.79
CA GLY A 350 -29.30 8.15 5.53
C GLY A 350 -28.20 8.66 4.58
N ASP A 351 -27.55 9.77 4.91
CA ASP A 351 -26.52 10.38 4.07
C ASP A 351 -25.12 9.91 4.49
N PRO A 352 -24.16 9.82 3.55
CA PRO A 352 -22.76 9.50 3.88
C PRO A 352 -22.17 10.51 4.86
N ALA A 353 -21.35 10.03 5.81
CA ALA A 353 -20.57 10.90 6.66
C ALA A 353 -19.19 11.18 6.02
N LEU A 354 -18.70 12.41 6.22
CA LEU A 354 -17.35 12.80 5.86
C LEU A 354 -16.50 12.91 7.13
N MET A 355 -15.25 12.50 7.09
CA MET A 355 -14.27 12.64 8.17
C MET A 355 -12.98 13.26 7.65
N GLN A 356 -12.35 14.08 8.48
CA GLN A 356 -11.02 14.65 8.26
C GLN A 356 -10.26 14.75 9.59
N GLU A 357 -8.95 14.98 9.52
CA GLU A 357 -8.12 15.26 10.68
C GLU A 357 -8.12 16.78 10.96
N GLY A 358 -8.68 17.19 12.09
CA GLY A 358 -8.73 18.61 12.47
C GLY A 358 -9.33 19.50 11.37
N LYS A 359 -8.49 20.38 10.82
CA LYS A 359 -8.83 21.30 9.71
C LYS A 359 -8.16 20.91 8.39
N ASP A 360 -7.46 19.77 8.33
CA ASP A 360 -6.78 19.32 7.13
C ASP A 360 -7.79 18.76 6.11
N ASP A 361 -8.06 19.52 5.07
CA ASP A 361 -8.94 19.13 3.95
C ASP A 361 -8.20 18.42 2.81
N SER A 362 -6.88 18.30 2.91
CA SER A 362 -6.06 17.56 1.95
C SER A 362 -6.18 16.02 2.09
N ALA A 363 -6.79 15.55 3.19
CA ALA A 363 -7.16 14.15 3.39
C ALA A 363 -8.60 14.08 3.88
N ILE A 364 -9.49 13.57 3.04
CA ILE A 364 -10.89 13.37 3.42
C ILE A 364 -11.30 11.91 3.21
N TYR A 365 -12.17 11.48 4.09
CA TYR A 365 -12.70 10.12 4.12
C TYR A 365 -14.21 10.15 4.14
N VAL A 366 -14.84 9.28 3.38
CA VAL A 366 -16.29 9.14 3.33
C VAL A 366 -16.66 7.75 3.77
N VAL A 367 -17.72 7.62 4.56
CA VAL A 367 -18.28 6.34 4.99
C VAL A 367 -19.79 6.33 4.77
N MET A 368 -20.26 5.26 4.12
CA MET A 368 -21.70 5.07 3.87
C MET A 368 -22.38 4.57 5.13
N PRO A 369 -23.56 5.14 5.48
CA PRO A 369 -24.36 4.64 6.59
C PRO A 369 -24.95 3.28 6.29
N MET A 370 -25.28 2.56 7.35
CA MET A 370 -26.02 1.31 7.26
C MET A 370 -27.24 1.33 8.20
N ARG A 371 -28.24 0.53 7.87
CA ARG A 371 -29.43 0.39 8.72
C ARG A 371 -29.06 -0.37 10.00
N VAL A 372 -29.49 0.15 11.15
CA VAL A 372 -29.27 -0.39 12.51
C VAL A 372 -30.59 -0.39 13.28
#